data_2ac1f2206a16bd842b0a18f2ac149f3a
#
_entry.id   2ac1f2206a16bd842b0a18f2ac149f3a
#
_cell.length_a   1.000
_cell.length_b   1.000
_cell.length_c   1.000
_cell.angle_alpha   90.00
_cell.angle_beta   90.00
_cell.angle_gamma   90.00
#
_symmetry.space_group_name_H-M   'P 1'
#
loop_
_entity.id
_entity.type
_entity.pdbx_description
1 polymer ?
#
loop_
_entity_poly.entity_id
_entity_poly.type
_entity_poly.pdbx_seq_one_letter_code
_entity_poly.pdbx_strand_id
1 'polypeptide(L)'
;SSAASDVYKRQTWSCWHTDAAMDYMRTAIALVRQEYPDLPYCFSFDGENTHFYRERDLSFFDLAEHHIWMTKLNKQQFYHEVGQAKDGRFTEEAYHLLADHALDVYHSKEAYWKQLLVDGIQTLAADAKAAGLPLATTECWGITDYKDFPMLPWGWVKDLCALGVETACQTGQWALMATSNFAAPQFCGMWRDVAWHQRLT
;
A
#
# COMPACT_ATOMS: atom_id res chain seq x y z
N SER A 1 8.56 9.98 17.05
CA SER A 1 7.56 10.65 16.20
C SER A 1 6.77 9.69 15.31
N SER A 2 7.31 8.53 14.91
CA SER A 2 6.57 7.56 14.10
C SER A 2 5.42 6.89 14.85
N ALA A 3 5.61 6.52 16.12
CA ALA A 3 4.57 5.88 16.93
C ALA A 3 3.32 6.77 17.13
N ALA A 4 3.50 8.07 17.32
CA ALA A 4 2.37 9.00 17.44
C ALA A 4 1.61 9.15 16.10
N SER A 5 2.32 9.16 14.98
CA SER A 5 1.73 9.15 13.64
C SER A 5 0.92 7.88 13.40
N ASP A 6 1.44 6.72 13.81
CA ASP A 6 0.76 5.43 13.61
C ASP A 6 -0.48 5.27 14.51
N VAL A 7 -0.46 5.80 15.73
CA VAL A 7 -1.64 5.85 16.60
C VAL A 7 -2.71 6.78 16.01
N TYR A 8 -2.32 7.94 15.52
CA TYR A 8 -3.24 8.88 14.87
C TYR A 8 -3.83 8.28 13.58
N LYS A 9 -3.03 7.67 12.76
CA LYS A 9 -3.46 6.95 11.56
C LYS A 9 -4.47 5.84 11.88
N ARG A 10 -4.22 5.00 12.89
CA ARG A 10 -5.14 3.95 13.30
C ARG A 10 -6.50 4.49 13.76
N GLN A 11 -6.53 5.61 14.46
CA GLN A 11 -7.77 6.23 14.92
C GLN A 11 -8.58 6.85 13.79
N THR A 12 -7.90 7.43 12.79
CA THR A 12 -8.55 8.07 11.63
C THR A 12 -8.99 7.06 10.60
N TRP A 13 -8.21 6.02 10.34
CA TRP A 13 -8.50 5.04 9.30
C TRP A 13 -9.63 4.07 9.65
N SER A 14 -9.93 3.87 10.92
CA SER A 14 -11.08 3.04 11.31
C SER A 14 -12.43 3.69 11.03
N CYS A 15 -12.47 4.99 10.76
CA CYS A 15 -13.72 5.75 10.57
C CYS A 15 -13.78 6.60 9.29
N TRP A 16 -12.78 6.51 8.39
CA TRP A 16 -12.76 7.31 7.15
C TRP A 16 -13.93 7.01 6.19
N HIS A 17 -14.59 5.87 6.33
CA HIS A 17 -15.80 5.52 5.59
C HIS A 17 -17.07 6.18 6.13
N THR A 18 -17.02 6.93 7.24
CA THR A 18 -18.17 7.62 7.85
C THR A 18 -18.44 8.96 7.16
N ASP A 19 -19.69 9.44 7.24
CA ASP A 19 -20.06 10.74 6.72
C ASP A 19 -19.26 11.87 7.37
N ALA A 20 -19.01 11.78 8.68
CA ALA A 20 -18.19 12.75 9.40
C ALA A 20 -16.75 12.84 8.86
N ALA A 21 -16.15 11.71 8.50
CA ALA A 21 -14.83 11.69 7.89
C ALA A 21 -14.85 12.26 6.48
N MET A 22 -15.87 11.97 5.68
CA MET A 22 -16.05 12.56 4.35
C MET A 22 -16.18 14.09 4.43
N ASP A 23 -16.99 14.60 5.35
CA ASP A 23 -17.17 16.04 5.57
C ASP A 23 -15.87 16.72 6.04
N TYR A 24 -15.12 16.05 6.92
CA TYR A 24 -13.81 16.53 7.34
C TYR A 24 -12.84 16.63 6.15
N MET A 25 -12.70 15.58 5.35
CA MET A 25 -11.79 15.55 4.19
C MET A 25 -12.18 16.60 3.16
N ARG A 26 -13.48 16.73 2.86
CA ARG A 26 -14.01 17.75 1.95
C ARG A 26 -13.69 19.17 2.42
N THR A 27 -13.92 19.43 3.71
CA THR A 27 -13.65 20.75 4.31
C THR A 27 -12.15 21.05 4.31
N ALA A 28 -11.31 20.09 4.69
CA ALA A 28 -9.86 20.27 4.71
C ALA A 28 -9.29 20.57 3.32
N ILE A 29 -9.72 19.82 2.31
CA ILE A 29 -9.31 20.07 0.92
C ILE A 29 -9.82 21.44 0.45
N ALA A 30 -11.07 21.80 0.71
CA ALA A 30 -11.63 23.07 0.30
C ALA A 30 -10.84 24.27 0.89
N LEU A 31 -10.43 24.19 2.15
CA LEU A 31 -9.62 25.22 2.80
C LEU A 31 -8.24 25.36 2.18
N VAL A 32 -7.53 24.26 1.98
CA VAL A 32 -6.18 24.31 1.41
C VAL A 32 -6.21 24.74 -0.06
N ARG A 33 -7.23 24.30 -0.81
CA ARG A 33 -7.41 24.66 -2.22
C ARG A 33 -7.67 26.17 -2.44
N GLN A 34 -8.16 26.90 -1.43
CA GLN A 34 -8.28 28.36 -1.51
C GLN A 34 -6.92 29.05 -1.62
N GLU A 35 -5.90 28.50 -0.95
CA GLU A 35 -4.53 29.07 -0.97
C GLU A 35 -3.71 28.50 -2.15
N TYR A 36 -3.97 27.25 -2.56
CA TYR A 36 -3.19 26.54 -3.57
C TYR A 36 -4.11 25.86 -4.60
N PRO A 37 -4.82 26.64 -5.44
CA PRO A 37 -5.87 26.10 -6.33
C PRO A 37 -5.35 25.17 -7.41
N ASP A 38 -4.08 25.27 -7.80
CA ASP A 38 -3.48 24.54 -8.91
C ASP A 38 -2.88 23.17 -8.50
N LEU A 39 -2.91 22.84 -7.21
CA LEU A 39 -2.40 21.54 -6.74
C LEU A 39 -3.50 20.49 -6.73
N PRO A 40 -3.18 19.22 -7.11
CA PRO A 40 -4.11 18.12 -6.93
C PRO A 40 -4.18 17.68 -5.46
N TYR A 41 -5.39 17.32 -5.02
CA TYR A 41 -5.66 16.96 -3.63
C TYR A 41 -6.29 15.57 -3.52
N CYS A 42 -5.83 14.83 -2.53
CA CYS A 42 -6.42 13.57 -2.08
C CYS A 42 -6.16 13.35 -0.59
N PHE A 43 -6.77 12.31 -0.06
CA PHE A 43 -6.34 11.69 1.19
C PHE A 43 -5.76 10.31 0.89
N SER A 44 -4.82 9.87 1.74
CA SER A 44 -4.19 8.56 1.63
C SER A 44 -5.02 7.50 2.34
N PHE A 45 -5.29 6.40 1.65
CA PHE A 45 -6.03 5.27 2.16
C PHE A 45 -5.17 4.01 2.20
N ASP A 46 -5.49 3.08 3.09
CA ASP A 46 -4.83 1.78 3.21
C ASP A 46 -5.86 0.70 3.49
N GLY A 47 -5.67 -0.47 2.95
CA GLY A 47 -6.50 -1.63 3.22
C GLY A 47 -7.07 -2.29 1.97
N GLU A 48 -7.71 -3.44 2.19
CA GLU A 48 -8.26 -4.27 1.12
C GLU A 48 -9.70 -3.89 0.70
N ASN A 49 -10.40 -3.10 1.51
CA ASN A 49 -11.74 -2.67 1.18
C ASN A 49 -11.72 -1.39 0.35
N THR A 50 -11.84 -1.53 -0.96
CA THR A 50 -11.84 -0.41 -1.93
C THR A 50 -13.23 -0.03 -2.44
N HIS A 51 -14.27 -0.76 -2.04
CA HIS A 51 -15.65 -0.52 -2.51
C HIS A 51 -16.19 0.86 -2.17
N PHE A 52 -15.66 1.51 -1.12
CA PHE A 52 -16.03 2.87 -0.77
C PHE A 52 -15.81 3.88 -1.90
N TYR A 53 -14.86 3.63 -2.81
CA TYR A 53 -14.68 4.48 -3.99
C TYR A 53 -15.93 4.54 -4.87
N ARG A 54 -16.71 3.46 -4.92
CA ARG A 54 -17.97 3.39 -5.65
C ARG A 54 -19.19 3.87 -4.85
N GLU A 55 -19.09 3.82 -3.53
CA GLU A 55 -20.23 4.04 -2.61
C GLU A 55 -20.30 5.46 -2.08
N ARG A 56 -19.22 6.24 -2.20
CA ARG A 56 -19.09 7.57 -1.63
C ARG A 56 -18.95 8.62 -2.71
N ASP A 57 -19.46 9.83 -2.42
CA ASP A 57 -19.16 11.01 -3.22
C ASP A 57 -17.75 11.50 -2.94
N LEU A 58 -16.83 11.21 -3.86
CA LEU A 58 -15.43 11.59 -3.81
C LEU A 58 -15.08 12.68 -4.84
N SER A 59 -16.07 13.41 -5.34
CA SER A 59 -15.92 14.45 -6.38
C SER A 59 -14.99 15.60 -5.96
N PHE A 60 -14.66 15.71 -4.69
CA PHE A 60 -13.71 16.68 -4.16
C PHE A 60 -12.25 16.24 -4.21
N PHE A 61 -11.98 14.98 -4.56
CA PHE A 61 -10.64 14.47 -4.83
C PHE A 61 -10.25 14.69 -6.30
N ASP A 62 -8.98 14.97 -6.55
CA ASP A 62 -8.42 15.01 -7.91
C ASP A 62 -7.83 13.66 -8.32
N LEU A 63 -7.47 12.82 -7.35
CA LEU A 63 -6.97 11.47 -7.53
C LEU A 63 -7.29 10.62 -6.28
N ALA A 64 -7.20 9.30 -6.41
CA ALA A 64 -7.28 8.36 -5.31
C ALA A 64 -5.87 7.87 -4.97
N GLU A 65 -5.37 8.18 -3.78
CA GLU A 65 -4.12 7.63 -3.28
C GLU A 65 -4.42 6.46 -2.35
N HIS A 66 -3.89 5.26 -2.68
CA HIS A 66 -4.20 4.04 -1.96
C HIS A 66 -2.97 3.15 -1.79
N HIS A 67 -2.69 2.78 -0.54
CA HIS A 67 -1.62 1.85 -0.21
C HIS A 67 -2.10 0.41 -0.43
N ILE A 68 -1.36 -0.36 -1.21
CA ILE A 68 -1.68 -1.76 -1.47
C ILE A 68 -0.46 -2.66 -1.23
N TRP A 69 -0.64 -3.63 -0.35
CA TRP A 69 0.42 -4.55 0.10
C TRP A 69 -0.08 -5.98 0.06
N MET A 70 0.61 -6.86 -0.66
CA MET A 70 0.25 -8.29 -0.72
C MET A 70 0.07 -8.88 0.69
N THR A 71 0.97 -8.57 1.60
CA THR A 71 0.95 -9.10 2.97
C THR A 71 -0.20 -8.61 3.85
N LYS A 72 -0.88 -7.52 3.43
CA LYS A 72 -2.07 -7.01 4.14
C LYS A 72 -3.39 -7.54 3.56
N LEU A 73 -3.38 -8.12 2.36
CA LEU A 73 -4.58 -8.66 1.72
C LEU A 73 -5.07 -9.93 2.42
N ASN A 74 -6.32 -10.27 2.17
CA ASN A 74 -7.02 -11.40 2.77
C ASN A 74 -6.85 -11.45 4.30
N LYS A 75 -7.21 -10.33 4.96
CA LYS A 75 -7.15 -10.19 6.42
C LYS A 75 -5.75 -10.44 7.00
N GLN A 76 -4.72 -10.04 6.26
CA GLN A 76 -3.31 -10.22 6.64
C GLN A 76 -2.88 -11.69 6.75
N GLN A 77 -3.44 -12.55 5.90
CA GLN A 77 -3.18 -13.99 5.91
C GLN A 77 -1.69 -14.32 5.90
N PHE A 78 -0.88 -13.59 5.11
CA PHE A 78 0.56 -13.83 5.05
C PHE A 78 1.22 -13.69 6.42
N TYR A 79 0.93 -12.62 7.16
CA TYR A 79 1.48 -12.42 8.49
C TYR A 79 1.02 -13.48 9.49
N HIS A 80 -0.22 -13.94 9.40
CA HIS A 80 -0.71 -15.04 10.22
C HIS A 80 0.04 -16.35 9.95
N GLU A 81 0.32 -16.65 8.67
CA GLU A 81 1.06 -17.86 8.29
C GLU A 81 2.55 -17.80 8.67
N VAL A 82 3.14 -16.61 8.67
CA VAL A 82 4.50 -16.39 9.21
C VAL A 82 4.56 -16.53 10.74
N GLY A 83 3.42 -16.49 11.43
CA GLY A 83 3.34 -16.57 12.89
C GLY A 83 3.36 -15.21 13.60
N GLN A 84 3.24 -14.10 12.87
CA GLN A 84 3.18 -12.79 13.49
C GLN A 84 1.80 -12.50 14.10
N ALA A 85 1.78 -12.08 15.36
CA ALA A 85 0.59 -11.49 15.97
C ALA A 85 0.35 -10.07 15.44
N LYS A 86 -0.93 -9.70 15.28
CA LYS A 86 -1.33 -8.39 14.74
C LYS A 86 -0.69 -7.19 15.47
N ASP A 87 -0.50 -7.30 16.77
CA ASP A 87 -0.02 -6.20 17.62
C ASP A 87 1.50 -6.19 17.82
N GLY A 88 2.22 -7.20 17.32
CA GLY A 88 3.66 -7.35 17.49
C GLY A 88 4.52 -7.16 16.23
N ARG A 89 3.97 -6.62 15.15
CA ARG A 89 4.65 -6.58 13.83
C ARG A 89 5.97 -5.81 13.78
N PHE A 90 6.17 -4.83 14.62
CA PHE A 90 7.36 -3.96 14.63
C PHE A 90 8.28 -4.23 15.82
N THR A 91 8.24 -5.43 16.38
CA THR A 91 9.14 -5.90 17.42
C THR A 91 10.30 -6.67 16.84
N GLU A 92 11.39 -6.80 17.61
CA GLU A 92 12.54 -7.62 17.23
C GLU A 92 12.14 -9.07 16.95
N GLU A 93 11.28 -9.65 17.79
CA GLU A 93 10.74 -11.00 17.62
C GLU A 93 9.98 -11.13 16.28
N ALA A 94 9.17 -10.15 15.92
CA ALA A 94 8.46 -10.15 14.64
C ALA A 94 9.40 -10.13 13.43
N TYR A 95 10.53 -9.41 13.51
CA TYR A 95 11.54 -9.44 12.46
C TYR A 95 12.26 -10.78 12.36
N HIS A 96 12.54 -11.45 13.48
CA HIS A 96 13.07 -12.81 13.47
C HIS A 96 12.09 -13.80 12.85
N LEU A 97 10.81 -13.74 13.18
CA LEU A 97 9.79 -14.57 12.55
C LEU A 97 9.72 -14.35 11.02
N LEU A 98 9.82 -13.10 10.56
CA LEU A 98 9.91 -12.82 9.13
C LEU A 98 11.19 -13.38 8.51
N ALA A 99 12.34 -13.23 9.17
CA ALA A 99 13.60 -13.75 8.67
C ALA A 99 13.59 -15.28 8.53
N ASP A 100 12.99 -15.96 9.51
CA ASP A 100 13.01 -17.41 9.61
C ASP A 100 11.94 -18.09 8.72
N HIS A 101 10.77 -17.44 8.50
CA HIS A 101 9.61 -18.11 7.93
C HIS A 101 9.05 -17.45 6.66
N ALA A 102 9.25 -16.15 6.44
CA ALA A 102 8.56 -15.44 5.34
C ALA A 102 8.86 -16.02 3.97
N LEU A 103 10.12 -16.40 3.71
CA LEU A 103 10.53 -16.97 2.44
C LEU A 103 9.86 -18.32 2.17
N ASP A 104 9.81 -19.20 3.18
CA ASP A 104 9.20 -20.53 3.08
C ASP A 104 7.68 -20.42 2.90
N VAL A 105 7.03 -19.53 3.65
CA VAL A 105 5.60 -19.24 3.50
C VAL A 105 5.31 -18.72 2.08
N TYR A 106 6.13 -17.80 1.57
CA TYR A 106 5.97 -17.31 0.21
C TYR A 106 6.10 -18.43 -0.82
N HIS A 107 7.19 -19.20 -0.79
CA HIS A 107 7.43 -20.26 -1.77
C HIS A 107 6.43 -21.41 -1.68
N SER A 108 5.90 -21.72 -0.50
CA SER A 108 4.90 -22.78 -0.34
C SER A 108 3.61 -22.54 -1.16
N LYS A 109 3.31 -21.26 -1.47
CA LYS A 109 2.08 -20.82 -2.16
C LYS A 109 2.35 -19.64 -3.10
N GLU A 110 3.49 -19.59 -3.75
CA GLU A 110 3.93 -18.42 -4.55
C GLU A 110 2.86 -17.97 -5.56
N ALA A 111 2.28 -18.90 -6.31
CA ALA A 111 1.23 -18.60 -7.28
C ALA A 111 -0.01 -17.95 -6.63
N TYR A 112 -0.38 -18.40 -5.44
CA TYR A 112 -1.49 -17.82 -4.69
C TYR A 112 -1.20 -16.39 -4.24
N TRP A 113 -0.01 -16.13 -3.68
CA TRP A 113 0.36 -14.78 -3.22
C TRP A 113 0.45 -13.78 -4.38
N LYS A 114 1.00 -14.22 -5.51
CA LYS A 114 1.04 -13.43 -6.73
C LYS A 114 -0.36 -13.10 -7.24
N GLN A 115 -1.24 -14.09 -7.31
CA GLN A 115 -2.62 -13.88 -7.76
C GLN A 115 -3.39 -12.96 -6.82
N LEU A 116 -3.21 -13.14 -5.50
CA LEU A 116 -3.83 -12.27 -4.49
C LEU A 116 -3.46 -10.78 -4.70
N LEU A 117 -2.19 -10.50 -5.00
CA LEU A 117 -1.75 -9.14 -5.31
C LEU A 117 -2.38 -8.63 -6.61
N VAL A 118 -2.38 -9.44 -7.66
CA VAL A 118 -2.97 -9.09 -8.97
C VAL A 118 -4.46 -8.75 -8.83
N ASP A 119 -5.21 -9.60 -8.13
CA ASP A 119 -6.65 -9.41 -7.89
C ASP A 119 -6.93 -8.13 -7.09
N GLY A 120 -6.11 -7.86 -6.07
CA GLY A 120 -6.21 -6.62 -5.28
C GLY A 120 -5.97 -5.36 -6.12
N ILE A 121 -4.96 -5.37 -6.98
CA ILE A 121 -4.64 -4.26 -7.90
C ILE A 121 -5.78 -4.05 -8.90
N GLN A 122 -6.28 -5.11 -9.51
CA GLN A 122 -7.36 -5.04 -10.50
C GLN A 122 -8.67 -4.55 -9.87
N THR A 123 -8.98 -4.99 -8.65
CA THR A 123 -10.15 -4.55 -7.90
C THR A 123 -10.07 -3.06 -7.58
N LEU A 124 -8.93 -2.60 -7.05
CA LEU A 124 -8.70 -1.19 -6.76
C LEU A 124 -8.82 -0.33 -8.04
N ALA A 125 -8.23 -0.79 -9.15
CA ALA A 125 -8.34 -0.09 -10.43
C ALA A 125 -9.78 0.04 -10.91
N ALA A 126 -10.57 -1.03 -10.80
CA ALA A 126 -11.97 -1.02 -11.18
C ALA A 126 -12.81 -0.08 -10.31
N ASP A 127 -12.55 -0.05 -9.00
CA ASP A 127 -13.26 0.81 -8.06
C ASP A 127 -12.93 2.29 -8.26
N ALA A 128 -11.67 2.64 -8.42
CA ALA A 128 -11.24 4.02 -8.71
C ALA A 128 -11.77 4.50 -10.09
N LYS A 129 -11.74 3.62 -11.09
CA LYS A 129 -12.31 3.92 -12.41
C LYS A 129 -13.79 4.22 -12.33
N ALA A 130 -14.55 3.46 -11.54
CA ALA A 130 -15.99 3.68 -11.33
C ALA A 130 -16.26 5.03 -10.64
N ALA A 131 -15.34 5.50 -9.79
CA ALA A 131 -15.40 6.83 -9.18
C ALA A 131 -14.91 7.97 -10.10
N GLY A 132 -14.36 7.64 -11.27
CA GLY A 132 -13.79 8.63 -12.19
C GLY A 132 -12.45 9.22 -11.74
N LEU A 133 -11.74 8.55 -10.81
CA LEU A 133 -10.51 9.05 -10.22
C LEU A 133 -9.28 8.29 -10.76
N PRO A 134 -8.24 8.98 -11.23
CA PRO A 134 -6.94 8.36 -11.48
C PRO A 134 -6.34 7.88 -10.14
N LEU A 135 -5.54 6.81 -10.19
CA LEU A 135 -4.87 6.27 -9.01
C LEU A 135 -3.46 6.84 -8.83
N ALA A 136 -3.09 7.00 -7.58
CA ALA A 136 -1.72 7.12 -7.12
C ALA A 136 -1.45 6.06 -6.05
N THR A 137 -0.23 5.57 -5.98
CA THR A 137 0.20 4.65 -4.93
C THR A 137 1.64 4.99 -4.54
N THR A 138 1.81 5.43 -3.31
CA THR A 138 3.11 5.85 -2.78
C THR A 138 3.71 4.81 -1.84
N GLU A 139 2.90 3.90 -1.30
CA GLU A 139 3.32 2.78 -0.46
C GLU A 139 2.70 1.47 -0.97
N CYS A 140 3.52 0.52 -1.40
CA CYS A 140 3.10 -0.70 -2.10
C CYS A 140 4.27 -1.70 -2.19
N TRP A 141 4.08 -2.80 -2.62
CA TRP A 141 3.36 -3.85 -3.24
C TRP A 141 3.52 -5.15 -2.46
N GLY A 142 4.79 -5.41 -2.00
CA GLY A 142 5.20 -6.64 -1.35
C GLY A 142 4.88 -6.66 0.14
N ILE A 143 5.84 -6.20 0.95
CA ILE A 143 5.77 -6.25 2.41
C ILE A 143 6.15 -4.91 3.05
N THR A 144 5.33 -4.45 4.01
CA THR A 144 5.57 -3.19 4.75
C THR A 144 6.64 -3.31 5.82
N ASP A 145 6.79 -4.48 6.42
CA ASP A 145 7.40 -4.61 7.74
C ASP A 145 8.88 -5.03 7.68
N TYR A 146 9.48 -5.15 6.50
CA TYR A 146 10.88 -5.57 6.37
C TYR A 146 11.88 -4.53 6.91
N LYS A 147 11.58 -3.26 6.87
CA LYS A 147 12.38 -2.16 7.48
C LYS A 147 13.83 -2.18 7.06
N ASP A 148 14.52 -2.59 6.36
CA ASP A 148 15.98 -2.70 6.11
C ASP A 148 16.72 -3.64 7.09
N PHE A 149 15.97 -4.60 7.65
CA PHE A 149 16.61 -5.61 8.52
C PHE A 149 17.57 -6.47 7.67
N PRO A 150 18.89 -6.52 8.03
CA PRO A 150 19.91 -7.05 7.11
C PRO A 150 19.83 -8.55 6.85
N MET A 151 19.11 -9.29 7.70
CA MET A 151 18.91 -10.74 7.57
C MET A 151 17.78 -11.13 6.64
N LEU A 152 16.98 -10.16 6.16
CA LEU A 152 15.81 -10.46 5.35
C LEU A 152 16.19 -10.67 3.87
N PRO A 153 15.65 -11.73 3.22
CA PRO A 153 15.83 -11.95 1.80
C PRO A 153 14.94 -11.00 0.99
N TRP A 154 15.51 -10.21 0.09
CA TRP A 154 14.80 -9.20 -0.70
C TRP A 154 14.34 -9.69 -2.08
N GLY A 155 14.81 -10.84 -2.54
CA GLY A 155 14.52 -11.34 -3.90
C GLY A 155 13.03 -11.44 -4.17
N TRP A 156 12.30 -12.19 -3.36
CA TRP A 156 10.86 -12.39 -3.52
C TRP A 156 10.05 -11.10 -3.36
N VAL A 157 10.52 -10.16 -2.52
CA VAL A 157 9.87 -8.84 -2.35
C VAL A 157 10.01 -8.03 -3.64
N LYS A 158 11.20 -8.04 -4.26
CA LYS A 158 11.42 -7.37 -5.55
C LYS A 158 10.57 -7.99 -6.67
N ASP A 159 10.40 -9.30 -6.68
CA ASP A 159 9.54 -9.98 -7.67
C ASP A 159 8.08 -9.57 -7.51
N LEU A 160 7.56 -9.49 -6.28
CA LEU A 160 6.22 -8.97 -6.02
C LEU A 160 6.07 -7.50 -6.40
N CYS A 161 7.07 -6.68 -6.10
CA CYS A 161 7.02 -5.26 -6.47
C CYS A 161 7.05 -5.07 -7.99
N ALA A 162 7.84 -5.87 -8.72
CA ALA A 162 7.84 -5.86 -10.18
C ALA A 162 6.47 -6.27 -10.74
N LEU A 163 5.91 -7.38 -10.24
CA LEU A 163 4.57 -7.83 -10.62
C LEU A 163 3.51 -6.75 -10.33
N GLY A 164 3.60 -6.07 -9.18
CA GLY A 164 2.67 -5.01 -8.83
C GLY A 164 2.72 -3.83 -9.80
N VAL A 165 3.92 -3.33 -10.11
CA VAL A 165 4.13 -2.27 -11.09
C VAL A 165 3.60 -2.66 -12.47
N GLU A 166 3.99 -3.83 -12.98
CA GLU A 166 3.57 -4.33 -14.28
C GLU A 166 2.04 -4.48 -14.36
N THR A 167 1.41 -5.04 -13.32
CA THR A 167 -0.05 -5.18 -13.25
C THR A 167 -0.74 -3.82 -13.20
N ALA A 168 -0.26 -2.90 -12.38
CA ALA A 168 -0.82 -1.55 -12.28
C ALA A 168 -0.73 -0.80 -13.63
N CYS A 169 0.42 -0.86 -14.31
CA CYS A 169 0.60 -0.32 -15.65
C CYS A 169 -0.41 -0.88 -16.66
N GLN A 170 -0.62 -2.19 -16.64
CA GLN A 170 -1.56 -2.85 -17.56
C GLN A 170 -3.01 -2.39 -17.39
N THR A 171 -3.41 -1.94 -16.19
CA THR A 171 -4.76 -1.41 -15.96
C THR A 171 -4.99 -0.05 -16.62
N GLY A 172 -3.92 0.73 -16.84
CA GLY A 172 -3.98 2.10 -17.35
C GLY A 172 -4.62 3.10 -16.38
N GLN A 173 -4.86 2.72 -15.10
CA GLN A 173 -5.57 3.55 -14.14
C GLN A 173 -4.62 4.41 -13.27
N TRP A 174 -3.35 4.04 -13.16
CA TRP A 174 -2.37 4.75 -12.35
C TRP A 174 -1.76 5.95 -13.08
N ALA A 175 -1.90 7.14 -12.49
CA ALA A 175 -1.18 8.35 -12.87
C ALA A 175 0.21 8.45 -12.21
N LEU A 176 0.36 7.88 -11.02
CA LEU A 176 1.60 7.85 -10.26
C LEU A 176 1.69 6.56 -9.45
N MET A 177 2.84 5.88 -9.49
CA MET A 177 3.09 4.74 -8.62
C MET A 177 4.56 4.69 -8.19
N ALA A 178 4.79 4.28 -6.95
CA ALA A 178 6.09 3.85 -6.50
C ALA A 178 6.40 2.45 -7.05
N THR A 179 7.67 2.14 -7.32
CA THR A 179 8.10 0.78 -7.64
C THR A 179 8.08 -0.14 -6.42
N SER A 180 8.16 0.48 -5.24
CA SER A 180 8.05 -0.14 -3.93
C SER A 180 7.75 0.95 -2.90
N ASN A 181 7.78 0.64 -1.61
CA ASN A 181 7.83 1.67 -0.60
C ASN A 181 9.12 2.50 -0.77
N PHE A 182 8.96 3.80 -0.98
CA PHE A 182 10.07 4.72 -1.29
C PHE A 182 10.84 5.22 -0.06
N ALA A 183 10.37 4.96 1.16
CA ALA A 183 10.96 5.50 2.38
C ALA A 183 12.27 4.80 2.73
N ALA A 184 13.40 5.33 2.25
CA ALA A 184 14.70 4.97 2.78
C ALA A 184 14.79 5.43 4.26
N PRO A 185 15.42 4.67 5.16
CA PRO A 185 16.19 3.45 4.96
C PRO A 185 15.37 2.14 5.04
N GLN A 186 14.06 2.18 5.08
CA GLN A 186 13.19 1.02 5.29
C GLN A 186 13.43 -0.13 4.31
N PHE A 187 13.82 0.19 3.08
CA PHE A 187 13.99 -0.77 1.99
C PHE A 187 15.34 -0.60 1.29
N CYS A 188 16.38 -0.40 2.05
CA CYS A 188 17.74 -0.17 1.57
C CYS A 188 18.22 -1.27 0.61
N GLY A 189 17.84 -2.52 0.82
CA GLY A 189 18.16 -3.64 -0.08
C GLY A 189 17.59 -3.47 -1.49
N MET A 190 16.45 -2.79 -1.64
CA MET A 190 15.84 -2.46 -2.92
C MET A 190 16.45 -1.20 -3.54
N TRP A 191 16.70 -0.18 -2.75
CA TRP A 191 17.29 1.08 -3.21
C TRP A 191 18.64 0.94 -3.88
N ARG A 192 19.41 -0.07 -3.52
CA ARG A 192 20.73 -0.35 -4.08
C ARG A 192 20.69 -1.07 -5.42
N ASP A 193 19.56 -1.63 -5.80
CA ASP A 193 19.41 -2.34 -7.07
C ASP A 193 18.98 -1.40 -8.20
N VAL A 194 19.94 -0.62 -8.68
CA VAL A 194 19.71 0.37 -9.74
C VAL A 194 19.17 -0.29 -11.02
N ALA A 195 19.70 -1.44 -11.40
CA ALA A 195 19.28 -2.15 -12.60
C ALA A 195 17.81 -2.63 -12.50
N TRP A 196 17.38 -3.06 -11.33
CA TRP A 196 15.99 -3.43 -11.08
C TRP A 196 15.05 -2.22 -11.21
N HIS A 197 15.40 -1.08 -10.61
CA HIS A 197 14.61 0.15 -10.75
C HIS A 197 14.53 0.62 -12.20
N GLN A 198 15.67 0.68 -12.90
CA GLN A 198 15.71 1.10 -14.32
C GLN A 198 14.88 0.22 -15.25
N ARG A 199 14.68 -1.05 -14.92
CA ARG A 199 13.81 -1.94 -15.71
C ARG A 199 12.33 -1.62 -15.53
N LEU A 200 11.94 -1.08 -14.39
CA LEU A 200 10.53 -0.83 -14.02
C LEU A 200 10.09 0.62 -14.25
N THR A 201 11.02 1.53 -14.48
CA THR A 201 10.74 2.94 -14.76
C THR A 201 10.99 3.29 -16.21
#